data_13a26ecd4bac835bb740d7ec8bc71d31
#
_entry.id   13a26ecd4bac835bb740d7ec8bc71d31
#
_cell.length_a   1.000
_cell.length_b   1.000
_cell.length_c   1.000
_cell.angle_alpha   90.00
_cell.angle_beta   90.00
_cell.angle_gamma   90.00
#
_symmetry.space_group_name_H-M   'P 1'
#
loop_
_entity.id
_entity.type
_entity.pdbx_description
1 polymer ?
#
loop_
_entity_poly.entity_id
_entity_poly.type
_entity_poly.pdbx_seq_one_letter_code
_entity_poly.pdbx_strand_id
1 'polypeptide(L)'
;LITNGGFQSNHCRSTAAVAAKLGLKCILILRKEPGENIETANFLLDHMLGADIRVKEHDDFQAHKDEMMQEVYQEVLDKGGKPYIIPMGASNGIGTLGYIDAFDEILEYEKKTGIVFDTIIDAVGSGGTYTGLYLGNELRQAHKDIVGINVCDDANFFINEINSIIDDTLPHLDVKDVERSHIHIIDGYVGRGYSLSRKEELEAISDLSRHSGIIL
;
A
#
# COMPACT_ATOMS: atom_id res chain seq x y z
N LEU A 1 14.69 -7.88 5.37
CA LEU A 1 13.64 -7.51 4.44
C LEU A 1 14.13 -6.44 3.48
N ILE A 2 13.67 -6.46 2.23
CA ILE A 2 14.02 -5.47 1.19
C ILE A 2 12.70 -4.99 0.59
N THR A 3 12.51 -3.67 0.51
CA THR A 3 11.35 -3.11 -0.19
C THR A 3 11.67 -1.74 -0.78
N ASN A 4 10.74 -1.18 -1.56
CA ASN A 4 10.88 0.12 -2.19
C ASN A 4 9.62 0.97 -2.05
N GLY A 5 9.74 2.27 -2.29
CA GLY A 5 8.61 3.20 -2.26
C GLY A 5 9.04 4.65 -2.47
N GLY A 6 8.08 5.57 -2.38
CA GLY A 6 8.36 7.00 -2.34
C GLY A 6 9.06 7.40 -1.04
N PHE A 7 9.65 8.59 -1.02
CA PHE A 7 10.45 9.09 0.10
C PHE A 7 9.69 9.15 1.44
N GLN A 8 8.37 9.37 1.40
CA GLN A 8 7.48 9.40 2.57
C GLN A 8 6.53 8.19 2.62
N SER A 9 6.94 7.04 2.08
CA SER A 9 6.11 5.85 1.99
C SER A 9 5.68 5.31 3.36
N ASN A 10 4.38 5.20 3.59
CA ASN A 10 3.82 4.51 4.75
C ASN A 10 4.15 3.01 4.75
N HIS A 11 4.17 2.39 3.56
CA HIS A 11 4.55 1.00 3.39
C HIS A 11 6.00 0.74 3.85
N CYS A 12 6.96 1.58 3.40
CA CYS A 12 8.36 1.46 3.79
C CYS A 12 8.53 1.61 5.30
N ARG A 13 7.94 2.64 5.91
CA ARG A 13 7.95 2.84 7.36
C ARG A 13 7.34 1.66 8.13
N SER A 14 6.22 1.13 7.67
CA SER A 14 5.59 -0.03 8.31
C SER A 14 6.47 -1.28 8.20
N THR A 15 7.12 -1.50 7.04
CA THR A 15 8.08 -2.59 6.85
C THR A 15 9.28 -2.44 7.79
N ALA A 16 9.84 -1.23 7.93
CA ALA A 16 10.92 -0.95 8.87
C ALA A 16 10.50 -1.22 10.33
N ALA A 17 9.29 -0.79 10.72
CA ALA A 17 8.76 -1.02 12.07
C ALA A 17 8.59 -2.51 12.39
N VAL A 18 8.02 -3.28 11.45
CA VAL A 18 7.87 -4.73 11.61
C VAL A 18 9.24 -5.42 11.65
N ALA A 19 10.17 -5.03 10.80
CA ALA A 19 11.54 -5.57 10.81
C ALA A 19 12.23 -5.33 12.15
N ALA A 20 12.18 -4.10 12.67
CA ALA A 20 12.74 -3.75 13.96
C ALA A 20 12.12 -4.58 15.10
N LYS A 21 10.78 -4.70 15.11
CA LYS A 21 10.05 -5.50 16.11
C LYS A 21 10.44 -6.98 16.10
N LEU A 22 10.73 -7.53 14.92
CA LEU A 22 11.11 -8.95 14.74
C LEU A 22 12.63 -9.19 14.81
N GLY A 23 13.45 -8.15 15.02
CA GLY A 23 14.90 -8.25 15.02
C GLY A 23 15.50 -8.56 13.64
N LEU A 24 14.81 -8.21 12.56
CA LEU A 24 15.24 -8.38 11.19
C LEU A 24 15.91 -7.11 10.66
N LYS A 25 16.87 -7.27 9.75
CA LYS A 25 17.41 -6.14 9.00
C LYS A 25 16.41 -5.67 7.93
N CYS A 26 16.31 -4.36 7.73
CA CYS A 26 15.47 -3.74 6.72
C CYS A 26 16.31 -2.88 5.79
N ILE A 27 16.15 -3.06 4.48
CA ILE A 27 16.76 -2.21 3.44
C ILE A 27 15.63 -1.56 2.66
N LEU A 28 15.64 -0.24 2.60
CA LEU A 28 14.64 0.56 1.91
C LEU A 28 15.26 1.26 0.71
N ILE A 29 14.71 1.06 -0.49
CA ILE A 29 15.08 1.81 -1.69
C ILE A 29 14.02 2.88 -1.88
N LEU A 30 14.36 4.13 -1.56
CA LEU A 30 13.41 5.24 -1.55
C LEU A 30 13.61 6.14 -2.77
N ARG A 31 12.51 6.38 -3.49
CA ARG A 31 12.44 7.32 -4.61
C ARG A 31 12.27 8.73 -4.07
N LYS A 32 13.18 9.62 -4.45
CA LYS A 32 13.13 11.04 -4.16
C LYS A 32 12.53 11.81 -5.33
N GLU A 33 11.55 12.66 -5.04
CA GLU A 33 10.97 13.54 -6.05
C GLU A 33 11.84 14.81 -6.25
N PRO A 34 11.84 15.42 -7.45
CA PRO A 34 12.55 16.65 -7.71
C PRO A 34 12.17 17.76 -6.73
N GLY A 35 13.17 18.34 -6.05
CA GLY A 35 12.95 19.40 -5.07
C GLY A 35 12.52 18.94 -3.67
N GLU A 36 12.31 17.66 -3.47
CA GLU A 36 12.05 17.09 -2.16
C GLU A 36 13.33 17.09 -1.31
N ASN A 37 13.28 17.78 -0.19
CA ASN A 37 14.40 17.85 0.75
C ASN A 37 13.85 17.75 2.17
N ILE A 38 13.50 16.54 2.60
CA ILE A 38 12.76 16.39 3.85
C ILE A 38 13.34 15.24 4.67
N GLU A 39 14.16 15.58 5.64
CA GLU A 39 14.58 14.66 6.72
C GLU A 39 13.55 14.66 7.86
N THR A 40 12.27 14.49 7.53
CA THR A 40 11.14 14.56 8.45
C THR A 40 10.15 13.44 8.20
N ALA A 41 9.10 13.37 9.01
CA ALA A 41 7.98 12.43 8.88
C ALA A 41 8.45 10.96 8.73
N ASN A 42 7.97 10.22 7.74
CA ASN A 42 8.28 8.80 7.59
C ASN A 42 9.77 8.53 7.36
N PHE A 43 10.47 9.38 6.60
CA PHE A 43 11.90 9.23 6.39
C PHE A 43 12.71 9.31 7.70
N LEU A 44 12.36 10.23 8.60
CA LEU A 44 12.95 10.29 9.93
C LEU A 44 12.66 9.03 10.73
N LEU A 45 11.40 8.54 10.67
CA LEU A 45 11.00 7.31 11.38
C LEU A 45 11.76 6.08 10.84
N ASP A 46 11.99 5.98 9.54
CA ASP A 46 12.78 4.91 8.94
C ASP A 46 14.22 4.86 9.49
N HIS A 47 14.86 6.03 9.65
CA HIS A 47 16.15 6.14 10.32
C HIS A 47 16.09 5.72 11.79
N MET A 48 15.08 6.18 12.53
CA MET A 48 14.91 5.81 13.94
C MET A 48 14.68 4.32 14.14
N LEU A 49 14.03 3.66 13.17
CA LEU A 49 13.78 2.23 13.15
C LEU A 49 15.00 1.39 12.71
N GLY A 50 16.09 2.05 12.34
CA GLY A 50 17.36 1.41 11.98
C GLY A 50 17.38 0.78 10.59
N ALA A 51 16.55 1.27 9.68
CA ALA A 51 16.58 0.82 8.28
C ALA A 51 17.86 1.29 7.56
N ASP A 52 18.41 0.44 6.70
CA ASP A 52 19.42 0.81 5.68
C ASP A 52 18.68 1.50 4.53
N ILE A 53 18.81 2.83 4.44
CA ILE A 53 18.07 3.63 3.48
C ILE A 53 18.95 3.97 2.27
N ARG A 54 18.47 3.63 1.08
CA ARG A 54 19.11 3.88 -0.21
C ARG A 54 18.24 4.80 -1.03
N VAL A 55 18.56 6.08 -1.06
CA VAL A 55 17.81 7.08 -1.82
C VAL A 55 18.22 7.02 -3.29
N LYS A 56 17.23 7.07 -4.17
CA LYS A 56 17.37 7.11 -5.62
C LYS A 56 16.59 8.28 -6.20
N GLU A 57 17.14 8.92 -7.21
CA GLU A 57 16.45 9.97 -7.94
C GLU A 57 15.28 9.39 -8.73
N HIS A 58 14.24 10.19 -8.95
CA HIS A 58 12.97 9.77 -9.57
C HIS A 58 13.17 8.97 -10.86
N ASP A 59 13.89 9.53 -11.83
CA ASP A 59 14.03 8.93 -13.17
C ASP A 59 14.80 7.60 -13.13
N ASP A 60 15.86 7.53 -12.33
CA ASP A 60 16.65 6.31 -12.14
C ASP A 60 15.82 5.22 -11.47
N PHE A 61 15.06 5.58 -10.44
CA PHE A 61 14.16 4.64 -9.77
C PHE A 61 13.06 4.12 -10.72
N GLN A 62 12.43 4.98 -11.48
CA GLN A 62 11.36 4.56 -12.40
C GLN A 62 11.87 3.62 -13.49
N ALA A 63 13.07 3.86 -13.99
CA ALA A 63 13.67 3.04 -15.04
C ALA A 63 14.17 1.68 -14.54
N HIS A 64 14.69 1.59 -13.30
CA HIS A 64 15.50 0.44 -12.86
C HIS A 64 15.08 -0.13 -11.49
N LYS A 65 13.88 0.20 -10.96
CA LYS A 65 13.47 -0.22 -9.61
C LYS A 65 13.58 -1.73 -9.36
N ASP A 66 13.22 -2.55 -10.34
CA ASP A 66 13.25 -4.01 -10.20
C ASP A 66 14.68 -4.56 -10.23
N GLU A 67 15.54 -3.97 -11.07
CA GLU A 67 16.97 -4.28 -11.10
C GLU A 67 17.65 -3.92 -9.77
N MET A 68 17.37 -2.72 -9.25
CA MET A 68 17.88 -2.28 -7.94
C MET A 68 17.47 -3.22 -6.80
N MET A 69 16.25 -3.71 -6.82
CA MET A 69 15.78 -4.69 -5.82
C MET A 69 16.56 -6.00 -5.92
N GLN A 70 16.82 -6.48 -7.14
CA GLN A 70 17.58 -7.70 -7.37
C GLN A 70 19.07 -7.54 -7.02
N GLU A 71 19.67 -6.39 -7.31
CA GLU A 71 21.05 -6.06 -6.91
C GLU A 71 21.21 -6.13 -5.39
N VAL A 72 20.27 -5.49 -4.65
CA VAL A 72 20.29 -5.53 -3.18
C VAL A 72 20.05 -6.94 -2.65
N TYR A 73 19.15 -7.69 -3.30
CA TYR A 73 18.92 -9.09 -2.96
C TYR A 73 20.22 -9.91 -3.07
N GLN A 74 20.92 -9.77 -4.21
CA GLN A 74 22.20 -10.49 -4.44
C GLN A 74 23.28 -10.03 -3.46
N GLU A 75 23.39 -8.70 -3.20
CA GLU A 75 24.34 -8.16 -2.21
C GLU A 75 24.17 -8.82 -0.82
N VAL A 76 22.92 -9.01 -0.39
CA VAL A 76 22.63 -9.65 0.90
C VAL A 76 22.97 -11.14 0.88
N LEU A 77 22.70 -11.85 -0.23
CA LEU A 77 23.11 -13.25 -0.41
C LEU A 77 24.62 -13.42 -0.34
N ASP A 78 25.37 -12.58 -1.06
CA ASP A 78 26.84 -12.66 -1.12
C ASP A 78 27.49 -12.42 0.25
N LYS A 79 26.80 -11.68 1.13
CA LYS A 79 27.19 -11.49 2.53
C LYS A 79 26.71 -12.61 3.47
N GLY A 80 26.14 -13.70 2.92
CA GLY A 80 25.65 -14.86 3.68
C GLY A 80 24.30 -14.62 4.38
N GLY A 81 23.57 -13.56 4.00
CA GLY A 81 22.23 -13.29 4.52
C GLY A 81 21.13 -14.10 3.82
N LYS A 82 19.91 -13.95 4.32
CA LYS A 82 18.69 -14.55 3.74
C LYS A 82 17.73 -13.43 3.36
N PRO A 83 17.86 -12.82 2.17
CA PRO A 83 17.03 -11.72 1.76
C PRO A 83 15.60 -12.19 1.44
N TYR A 84 14.65 -11.29 1.69
CA TYR A 84 13.25 -11.43 1.26
C TYR A 84 12.77 -10.10 0.70
N ILE A 85 12.31 -10.11 -0.55
CA ILE A 85 11.75 -8.94 -1.22
C ILE A 85 10.27 -8.86 -0.91
N ILE A 86 9.84 -7.69 -0.43
CA ILE A 86 8.43 -7.30 -0.31
C ILE A 86 8.16 -6.31 -1.46
N PRO A 87 7.22 -6.60 -2.37
CA PRO A 87 6.91 -5.67 -3.46
C PRO A 87 6.36 -4.35 -2.93
N MET A 88 6.37 -3.31 -3.77
CA MET A 88 5.83 -2.00 -3.42
C MET A 88 4.38 -2.12 -2.92
N GLY A 89 4.09 -1.49 -1.76
CA GLY A 89 2.78 -1.59 -1.13
C GLY A 89 2.46 -2.95 -0.51
N ALA A 90 3.38 -3.94 -0.54
CA ALA A 90 3.11 -5.35 -0.22
C ALA A 90 1.92 -5.92 -1.03
N SER A 91 1.68 -5.37 -2.24
CA SER A 91 0.53 -5.71 -3.08
C SER A 91 0.82 -6.98 -3.88
N ASN A 92 0.68 -8.11 -3.21
CA ASN A 92 0.78 -9.47 -3.75
C ASN A 92 -0.14 -10.40 -2.96
N GLY A 93 -0.24 -11.66 -3.37
CA GLY A 93 -1.13 -12.63 -2.76
C GLY A 93 -0.97 -12.80 -1.26
N ILE A 94 0.27 -12.78 -0.75
CA ILE A 94 0.54 -12.92 0.69
C ILE A 94 0.17 -11.64 1.44
N GLY A 95 0.56 -10.47 0.94
CA GLY A 95 0.28 -9.19 1.59
C GLY A 95 -1.21 -8.86 1.65
N THR A 96 -1.96 -9.28 0.65
CA THR A 96 -3.41 -9.11 0.56
C THR A 96 -4.19 -9.84 1.66
N LEU A 97 -3.65 -10.97 2.18
CA LEU A 97 -4.28 -11.70 3.29
C LEU A 97 -4.52 -10.82 4.51
N GLY A 98 -3.61 -9.87 4.80
CA GLY A 98 -3.77 -8.95 5.91
C GLY A 98 -4.99 -8.03 5.78
N TYR A 99 -5.41 -7.70 4.57
CA TYR A 99 -6.63 -6.89 4.35
C TYR A 99 -7.91 -7.72 4.25
N ILE A 100 -7.81 -9.02 3.99
CA ILE A 100 -8.92 -9.95 4.22
C ILE A 100 -9.20 -10.04 5.72
N ASP A 101 -8.17 -10.15 6.56
CA ASP A 101 -8.30 -10.12 8.01
C ASP A 101 -8.87 -8.77 8.50
N ALA A 102 -8.42 -7.64 7.92
CA ALA A 102 -8.96 -6.32 8.25
C ALA A 102 -10.46 -6.22 7.89
N PHE A 103 -10.92 -6.87 6.84
CA PHE A 103 -12.35 -6.94 6.54
C PHE A 103 -13.11 -7.73 7.62
N ASP A 104 -12.55 -8.81 8.13
CA ASP A 104 -13.13 -9.56 9.26
C ASP A 104 -13.21 -8.68 10.53
N GLU A 105 -12.19 -7.85 10.80
CA GLU A 105 -12.23 -6.87 11.90
C GLU A 105 -13.36 -5.85 11.74
N ILE A 106 -13.66 -5.40 10.51
CA ILE A 106 -14.82 -4.53 10.22
C ILE A 106 -16.13 -5.24 10.59
N LEU A 107 -16.30 -6.49 10.17
CA LEU A 107 -17.51 -7.27 10.51
C LEU A 107 -17.66 -7.50 12.02
N GLU A 108 -16.56 -7.75 12.71
CA GLU A 108 -16.55 -7.87 14.17
C GLU A 108 -16.92 -6.55 14.85
N TYR A 109 -16.42 -5.42 14.35
CA TYR A 109 -16.79 -4.10 14.86
C TYR A 109 -18.29 -3.82 14.66
N GLU A 110 -18.84 -4.11 13.50
CA GLU A 110 -20.28 -4.00 13.23
C GLU A 110 -21.11 -4.81 14.22
N LYS A 111 -20.76 -6.09 14.41
CA LYS A 111 -21.41 -6.97 15.35
C LYS A 111 -21.35 -6.46 16.78
N LYS A 112 -20.23 -5.88 17.19
CA LYS A 112 -20.00 -5.37 18.54
C LYS A 112 -20.75 -4.06 18.81
N THR A 113 -20.86 -3.19 17.81
CA THR A 113 -21.41 -1.84 17.97
C THR A 113 -22.86 -1.69 17.51
N GLY A 114 -23.32 -2.58 16.64
CA GLY A 114 -24.60 -2.46 15.95
C GLY A 114 -24.59 -1.44 14.79
N ILE A 115 -23.42 -0.84 14.49
CA ILE A 115 -23.24 0.04 13.33
C ILE A 115 -23.01 -0.86 12.12
N VAL A 116 -23.69 -0.62 11.00
CA VAL A 116 -23.52 -1.36 9.75
C VAL A 116 -23.00 -0.40 8.70
N PHE A 117 -21.94 -0.79 8.01
CA PHE A 117 -21.38 -0.03 6.88
C PHE A 117 -21.89 -0.62 5.57
N ASP A 118 -22.52 0.20 4.75
CA ASP A 118 -22.98 -0.22 3.41
C ASP A 118 -21.84 -0.16 2.39
N THR A 119 -20.95 0.83 2.55
CA THR A 119 -19.87 1.14 1.62
C THR A 119 -18.54 1.29 2.36
N ILE A 120 -17.48 0.73 1.78
CA ILE A 120 -16.09 0.94 2.23
C ILE A 120 -15.35 1.64 1.09
N ILE A 121 -14.73 2.78 1.39
CA ILE A 121 -13.99 3.59 0.41
C ILE A 121 -12.50 3.49 0.72
N ASP A 122 -11.69 3.14 -0.28
CA ASP A 122 -10.24 3.00 -0.19
C ASP A 122 -9.51 3.86 -1.22
N ALA A 123 -8.34 4.38 -0.84
CA ALA A 123 -7.42 5.08 -1.74
C ALA A 123 -6.49 4.07 -2.43
N VAL A 124 -6.66 3.87 -3.72
CA VAL A 124 -5.96 2.82 -4.48
C VAL A 124 -4.67 3.36 -5.09
N GLY A 125 -3.53 2.93 -4.55
CA GLY A 125 -2.19 3.31 -5.03
C GLY A 125 -1.33 2.14 -5.51
N SER A 126 -1.64 0.90 -5.10
CA SER A 126 -0.96 -0.34 -5.51
C SER A 126 -1.91 -1.54 -5.60
N GLY A 127 -3.18 -1.36 -5.22
CA GLY A 127 -4.24 -2.34 -5.35
C GLY A 127 -4.39 -3.35 -4.20
N GLY A 128 -3.35 -3.60 -3.38
CA GLY A 128 -3.38 -4.67 -2.37
C GLY A 128 -4.44 -4.49 -1.29
N THR A 129 -4.61 -3.28 -0.76
CA THR A 129 -5.65 -2.95 0.24
C THR A 129 -7.03 -3.20 -0.32
N TYR A 130 -7.33 -2.59 -1.47
CA TYR A 130 -8.60 -2.78 -2.15
C TYR A 130 -8.90 -4.26 -2.40
N THR A 131 -7.92 -4.99 -2.96
CA THR A 131 -8.09 -6.42 -3.27
C THR A 131 -8.42 -7.24 -2.03
N GLY A 132 -7.76 -6.99 -0.90
CA GLY A 132 -8.03 -7.71 0.34
C GLY A 132 -9.43 -7.43 0.90
N LEU A 133 -9.84 -6.16 0.92
CA LEU A 133 -11.20 -5.77 1.32
C LEU A 133 -12.25 -6.36 0.39
N TYR A 134 -12.01 -6.33 -0.93
CA TYR A 134 -12.88 -6.92 -1.93
C TYR A 134 -13.01 -8.43 -1.74
N LEU A 135 -11.90 -9.16 -1.62
CA LEU A 135 -11.91 -10.61 -1.37
C LEU A 135 -12.58 -10.95 -0.04
N GLY A 136 -12.33 -10.18 1.01
CA GLY A 136 -13.03 -10.34 2.28
C GLY A 136 -14.53 -10.23 2.11
N ASN A 137 -15.02 -9.22 1.38
CA ASN A 137 -16.43 -9.04 1.06
C ASN A 137 -17.05 -10.23 0.30
N GLU A 138 -16.40 -10.65 -0.79
CA GLU A 138 -16.88 -11.76 -1.63
C GLU A 138 -16.89 -13.10 -0.86
N LEU A 139 -15.80 -13.42 -0.16
CA LEU A 139 -15.66 -14.67 0.59
C LEU A 139 -16.62 -14.77 1.78
N ARG A 140 -17.01 -13.65 2.39
CA ARG A 140 -17.96 -13.60 3.51
C ARG A 140 -19.38 -13.35 3.04
N GLN A 141 -19.59 -13.10 1.73
CA GLN A 141 -20.90 -12.75 1.16
C GLN A 141 -21.58 -11.60 1.91
N ALA A 142 -20.75 -10.59 2.27
CA ALA A 142 -21.20 -9.49 3.10
C ALA A 142 -21.96 -8.41 2.32
N HIS A 143 -21.88 -8.44 0.98
CA HIS A 143 -22.64 -7.60 0.04
C HIS A 143 -22.46 -6.11 0.27
N LYS A 144 -21.26 -5.68 0.68
CA LYS A 144 -20.91 -4.28 0.81
C LYS A 144 -20.40 -3.73 -0.52
N ASP A 145 -20.58 -2.43 -0.75
CA ASP A 145 -19.96 -1.75 -1.88
C ASP A 145 -18.52 -1.38 -1.53
N ILE A 146 -17.55 -2.01 -2.21
CA ILE A 146 -16.13 -1.71 -2.04
C ILE A 146 -15.71 -0.77 -3.17
N VAL A 147 -15.44 0.48 -2.82
CA VAL A 147 -15.15 1.56 -3.78
C VAL A 147 -13.69 1.98 -3.66
N GLY A 148 -12.94 1.85 -4.74
CA GLY A 148 -11.58 2.36 -4.85
C GLY A 148 -11.54 3.72 -5.54
N ILE A 149 -10.76 4.66 -5.01
CA ILE A 149 -10.43 5.92 -5.67
C ILE A 149 -8.95 5.88 -6.00
N ASN A 150 -8.58 5.82 -7.28
CA ASN A 150 -7.19 5.76 -7.68
C ASN A 150 -6.46 7.09 -7.40
N VAL A 151 -5.25 6.99 -6.85
CA VAL A 151 -4.39 8.12 -6.50
C VAL A 151 -3.24 8.34 -7.50
N CYS A 152 -3.10 7.46 -8.47
CA CYS A 152 -2.20 7.50 -9.62
C CYS A 152 -2.82 6.66 -10.74
N ASP A 153 -2.19 6.61 -11.91
CA ASP A 153 -2.62 5.84 -13.08
C ASP A 153 -4.11 6.05 -13.43
N ASP A 154 -4.76 5.09 -14.06
CA ASP A 154 -6.18 5.13 -14.39
C ASP A 154 -6.95 3.92 -13.84
N ALA A 155 -8.27 3.96 -13.94
CA ALA A 155 -9.13 2.89 -13.43
C ALA A 155 -8.87 1.54 -14.12
N ASN A 156 -8.61 1.52 -15.44
CA ASN A 156 -8.34 0.28 -16.17
C ASN A 156 -7.04 -0.37 -15.71
N PHE A 157 -6.01 0.44 -15.48
CA PHE A 157 -4.75 -0.04 -14.90
C PHE A 157 -5.02 -0.77 -13.58
N PHE A 158 -5.73 -0.14 -12.64
CA PHE A 158 -5.99 -0.75 -11.33
C PHE A 158 -6.94 -1.95 -11.39
N ILE A 159 -7.92 -1.97 -12.29
CA ILE A 159 -8.75 -3.16 -12.49
C ILE A 159 -7.89 -4.36 -12.91
N ASN A 160 -6.89 -4.15 -13.79
CA ASN A 160 -5.98 -5.21 -14.21
C ASN A 160 -5.04 -5.64 -13.06
N GLU A 161 -4.46 -4.70 -12.31
CA GLU A 161 -3.63 -4.99 -11.15
C GLU A 161 -4.41 -5.75 -10.07
N ILE A 162 -5.62 -5.33 -9.73
CA ILE A 162 -6.50 -5.99 -8.77
C ILE A 162 -6.78 -7.43 -9.21
N ASN A 163 -7.11 -7.65 -10.48
CA ASN A 163 -7.32 -8.99 -11.02
C ASN A 163 -6.07 -9.87 -10.90
N SER A 164 -4.90 -9.31 -11.20
CA SER A 164 -3.61 -10.02 -11.04
C SER A 164 -3.34 -10.38 -9.59
N ILE A 165 -3.61 -9.46 -8.64
CA ILE A 165 -3.43 -9.71 -7.20
C ILE A 165 -4.45 -10.76 -6.72
N ILE A 166 -5.70 -10.75 -7.21
CA ILE A 166 -6.69 -11.79 -6.93
C ILE A 166 -6.13 -13.16 -7.35
N ASP A 167 -5.64 -13.29 -8.59
CA ASP A 167 -5.09 -14.54 -9.10
C ASP A 167 -3.92 -15.05 -8.27
N ASP A 168 -3.07 -14.15 -7.76
CA ASP A 168 -1.96 -14.48 -6.86
C ASP A 168 -2.43 -14.84 -5.44
N THR A 169 -3.58 -14.29 -4.99
CA THR A 169 -4.10 -14.51 -3.64
C THR A 169 -4.88 -15.82 -3.50
N LEU A 170 -5.72 -16.16 -4.49
CA LEU A 170 -6.65 -17.31 -4.42
C LEU A 170 -5.96 -18.64 -4.07
N PRO A 171 -4.75 -18.97 -4.59
CA PRO A 171 -4.06 -20.20 -4.21
C PRO A 171 -3.72 -20.29 -2.71
N HIS A 172 -3.52 -19.15 -2.04
CA HIS A 172 -3.25 -19.11 -0.59
C HIS A 172 -4.49 -19.36 0.27
N LEU A 173 -5.68 -19.22 -0.34
CA LEU A 173 -6.99 -19.39 0.32
C LEU A 173 -7.66 -20.73 0.01
N ASP A 174 -7.04 -21.54 -0.86
CA ASP A 174 -7.65 -22.78 -1.43
C ASP A 174 -9.02 -22.50 -2.10
N VAL A 175 -9.13 -21.34 -2.74
CA VAL A 175 -10.32 -20.90 -3.48
C VAL A 175 -9.99 -20.88 -4.97
N LYS A 176 -10.92 -21.37 -5.80
CA LYS A 176 -10.68 -21.49 -7.25
C LYS A 176 -10.93 -20.20 -7.99
N ASP A 177 -11.99 -19.47 -7.64
CA ASP A 177 -12.37 -18.22 -8.29
C ASP A 177 -13.36 -17.45 -7.42
N VAL A 178 -13.49 -16.14 -7.69
CA VAL A 178 -14.46 -15.22 -7.07
C VAL A 178 -15.12 -14.37 -8.15
N GLU A 179 -16.30 -13.83 -7.86
CA GLU A 179 -16.94 -12.83 -8.72
C GLU A 179 -16.06 -11.58 -8.83
N ARG A 180 -15.93 -10.99 -10.02
CA ARG A 180 -15.06 -9.83 -10.32
C ARG A 180 -15.79 -8.67 -10.99
N SER A 181 -17.07 -8.86 -11.36
CA SER A 181 -17.84 -7.81 -12.02
C SER A 181 -18.18 -6.64 -11.11
N HIS A 182 -18.01 -6.79 -9.80
CA HIS A 182 -18.27 -5.76 -8.79
C HIS A 182 -17.04 -4.90 -8.46
N ILE A 183 -15.89 -5.13 -9.13
CA ILE A 183 -14.71 -4.26 -8.94
C ILE A 183 -15.07 -2.84 -9.38
N HIS A 184 -15.03 -1.92 -8.43
CA HIS A 184 -15.49 -0.54 -8.62
C HIS A 184 -14.36 0.46 -8.32
N ILE A 185 -13.76 1.01 -9.37
CA ILE A 185 -12.71 2.03 -9.27
C ILE A 185 -13.21 3.33 -9.87
N ILE A 186 -13.22 4.39 -9.06
CA ILE A 186 -13.58 5.75 -9.46
C ILE A 186 -12.32 6.49 -9.87
N ASP A 187 -12.31 6.96 -11.12
CA ASP A 187 -11.22 7.73 -11.72
C ASP A 187 -11.46 9.25 -11.64
N GLY A 188 -10.44 10.03 -12.03
CA GLY A 188 -10.54 11.48 -12.19
C GLY A 188 -10.10 12.29 -10.98
N TYR A 189 -9.60 11.66 -9.91
CA TYR A 189 -9.16 12.32 -8.68
C TYR A 189 -7.64 12.35 -8.47
N VAL A 190 -6.84 11.88 -9.44
CA VAL A 190 -5.36 11.83 -9.36
C VAL A 190 -4.73 13.23 -9.18
N GLY A 191 -5.39 14.30 -9.63
CA GLY A 191 -4.89 15.65 -9.48
C GLY A 191 -3.61 15.90 -10.27
N ARG A 192 -2.55 16.37 -9.61
CA ARG A 192 -1.22 16.64 -10.20
C ARG A 192 -0.33 15.40 -10.26
N GLY A 193 -0.73 14.32 -9.59
CA GLY A 193 0.02 13.09 -9.45
C GLY A 193 0.18 12.65 -8.00
N TYR A 194 0.71 11.45 -7.81
CA TYR A 194 0.91 10.86 -6.49
C TYR A 194 1.79 11.76 -5.60
N SER A 195 1.32 12.04 -4.40
CA SER A 195 1.97 12.93 -3.40
C SER A 195 2.14 14.40 -3.82
N LEU A 196 1.50 14.84 -4.91
CA LEU A 196 1.58 16.21 -5.41
C LEU A 196 0.26 16.96 -5.17
N SER A 197 0.01 17.34 -3.93
CA SER A 197 -1.23 18.02 -3.54
C SER A 197 -1.38 19.39 -4.20
N ARG A 198 -2.61 19.70 -4.61
CA ARG A 198 -3.02 21.05 -5.02
C ARG A 198 -3.35 21.88 -3.78
N LYS A 199 -3.40 23.20 -3.96
CA LYS A 199 -3.75 24.13 -2.88
C LYS A 199 -5.12 23.84 -2.30
N GLU A 200 -6.10 23.57 -3.16
CA GLU A 200 -7.49 23.26 -2.78
C GLU A 200 -7.59 21.98 -1.95
N GLU A 201 -6.76 20.99 -2.23
CA GLU A 201 -6.68 19.74 -1.46
C GLU A 201 -6.11 19.98 -0.06
N LEU A 202 -5.05 20.79 0.04
CA LEU A 202 -4.46 21.16 1.33
C LEU A 202 -5.42 22.02 2.17
N GLU A 203 -6.17 22.92 1.55
CA GLU A 203 -7.21 23.70 2.20
C GLU A 203 -8.33 22.79 2.72
N ALA A 204 -8.83 21.85 1.91
CA ALA A 204 -9.84 20.88 2.31
C ALA A 204 -9.40 20.00 3.49
N ILE A 205 -8.14 19.48 3.46
CA ILE A 205 -7.57 18.72 4.57
C ILE A 205 -7.49 19.58 5.84
N SER A 206 -7.05 20.82 5.72
CA SER A 206 -6.95 21.76 6.85
C SER A 206 -8.33 22.08 7.45
N ASP A 207 -9.34 22.29 6.60
CA ASP A 207 -10.69 22.59 7.04
C ASP A 207 -11.35 21.36 7.69
N LEU A 208 -11.17 20.16 7.13
CA LEU A 208 -11.60 18.92 7.75
C LEU A 208 -10.98 18.77 9.15
N SER A 209 -9.66 18.95 9.25
CA SER A 209 -8.95 18.81 10.52
C SER A 209 -9.45 19.81 11.58
N ARG A 210 -9.71 21.06 11.20
CA ARG A 210 -10.24 22.09 12.13
C ARG A 210 -11.65 21.80 12.62
N HIS A 211 -12.51 21.23 11.76
CA HIS A 211 -13.91 20.99 12.09
C HIS A 211 -14.17 19.65 12.77
N SER A 212 -13.37 18.63 12.46
CA SER A 212 -13.59 17.26 12.95
C SER A 212 -12.55 16.78 13.98
N GLY A 213 -11.38 17.43 14.07
CA GLY A 213 -10.24 16.94 14.82
C GLY A 213 -9.53 15.74 14.17
N ILE A 214 -9.91 15.38 12.94
CA ILE A 214 -9.26 14.31 12.17
C ILE A 214 -8.09 14.90 11.39
N ILE A 215 -6.93 14.27 11.50
CA ILE A 215 -5.73 14.61 10.74
C ILE A 215 -5.52 13.49 9.71
N LEU A 216 -5.51 13.87 8.42
CA LEU A 216 -5.27 12.97 7.30
C LEU A 216 -3.79 12.91 6.94
#